data_2ac1ca8d04f0c70b238686ac5e02d920
#
_entry.id   2ac1ca8d04f0c70b238686ac5e02d920
#
_cell.length_a   1.000
_cell.length_b   1.000
_cell.length_c   1.000
_cell.angle_alpha   90.00
_cell.angle_beta   90.00
_cell.angle_gamma   90.00
#
_symmetry.space_group_name_H-M   'P 1'
#
loop_
_entity.id
_entity.type
_entity.pdbx_description
1 polymer ?
#
loop_
_entity_poly.entity_id
_entity_poly.type
_entity_poly.pdbx_seq_one_letter_code
_entity_poly.pdbx_strand_id
1 'polypeptide(L)'
;MCSNAELRARARAILGGGVLKNEWLYAMIISLAITLINGALSATGIGSLLINGLIMCGTANYFSGRVRGTVRHDSLGALIEGATKDLGGNIITGILHTVFILLWSMLLIVPGIVKSCSYAMTFFIKNDRPELSATEAITESRRMMDGFKMKYFMLQLSFIGWYIVGILCLGIGTFWVSAYVEAANAHFYEEVKAAKAPFFAVLP
;
A
#
# COMPACT_ATOMS: atom_id res chain seq x y z
N MET A 1 -15.96 11.05 -6.70
CA MET A 1 -14.84 10.62 -5.87
C MET A 1 -15.15 10.93 -4.41
N CYS A 2 -15.04 9.95 -3.51
CA CYS A 2 -15.41 10.10 -2.10
C CYS A 2 -14.54 11.10 -1.34
N SER A 3 -15.05 11.65 -0.24
CA SER A 3 -14.25 12.46 0.68
C SER A 3 -13.23 11.58 1.45
N ASN A 4 -12.17 12.20 2.00
CA ASN A 4 -11.21 11.48 2.84
C ASN A 4 -11.86 10.87 4.10
N ALA A 5 -12.93 11.48 4.59
CA ALA A 5 -13.72 10.95 5.70
C ALA A 5 -14.47 9.66 5.31
N GLU A 6 -15.05 9.63 4.11
CA GLU A 6 -15.72 8.43 3.58
C GLU A 6 -14.73 7.30 3.29
N LEU A 7 -13.56 7.60 2.73
CA LEU A 7 -12.51 6.60 2.53
C LEU A 7 -12.10 5.93 3.85
N ARG A 8 -11.89 6.73 4.90
CA ARG A 8 -11.60 6.21 6.24
C ARG A 8 -12.76 5.42 6.82
N ALA A 9 -14.01 5.85 6.60
CA ALA A 9 -15.18 5.11 7.06
C ALA A 9 -15.29 3.75 6.38
N ARG A 10 -15.09 3.68 5.07
CA ARG A 10 -15.06 2.43 4.29
C ARG A 10 -13.92 1.50 4.72
N ALA A 11 -12.72 2.04 4.95
CA ALA A 11 -11.59 1.26 5.46
C ALA A 11 -11.92 0.63 6.83
N ARG A 12 -12.56 1.37 7.74
CA ARG A 12 -13.04 0.82 9.02
C ARG A 12 -14.11 -0.25 8.85
N ALA A 13 -15.01 -0.07 7.90
CA ALA A 13 -16.08 -1.04 7.63
C ALA A 13 -15.51 -2.39 7.16
N ILE A 14 -14.49 -2.39 6.29
CA ILE A 14 -13.80 -3.62 5.85
C ILE A 14 -13.10 -4.33 7.00
N LEU A 15 -12.56 -3.57 7.95
CA LEU A 15 -11.89 -4.10 9.14
C LEU A 15 -12.90 -4.47 10.27
N GLY A 16 -14.22 -4.43 9.98
CA GLY A 16 -15.26 -4.94 10.87
C GLY A 16 -15.80 -3.96 11.91
N GLY A 17 -15.52 -2.66 11.79
CA GLY A 17 -16.12 -1.57 12.58
C GLY A 17 -15.77 -1.53 14.07
N GLY A 18 -15.11 -2.54 14.63
CA GLY A 18 -14.68 -2.59 16.04
C GLY A 18 -13.24 -3.04 16.18
N VAL A 19 -12.44 -2.28 16.93
CA VAL A 19 -10.96 -2.44 17.07
C VAL A 19 -10.53 -3.81 17.62
N LEU A 20 -11.44 -4.53 18.28
CA LEU A 20 -11.18 -5.87 18.89
C LEU A 20 -11.91 -7.00 18.14
N LYS A 21 -12.49 -6.74 16.96
CA LYS A 21 -13.09 -7.81 16.15
C LYS A 21 -12.02 -8.62 15.44
N ASN A 22 -12.34 -9.88 15.15
CA ASN A 22 -11.42 -10.83 14.51
C ASN A 22 -10.73 -10.28 13.26
N GLU A 23 -11.42 -9.48 12.46
CA GLU A 23 -10.89 -8.90 11.22
C GLU A 23 -9.74 -7.90 11.46
N TRP A 24 -9.88 -7.05 12.48
CA TRP A 24 -8.81 -6.17 12.92
C TRP A 24 -7.62 -6.93 13.52
N LEU A 25 -7.90 -7.97 14.31
CA LEU A 25 -6.86 -8.81 14.89
C LEU A 25 -6.05 -9.52 13.81
N TYR A 26 -6.69 -10.08 12.79
CA TYR A 26 -5.97 -10.68 11.65
C TYR A 26 -5.12 -9.66 10.90
N ALA A 27 -5.66 -8.48 10.57
CA ALA A 27 -4.90 -7.43 9.91
C ALA A 27 -3.71 -6.94 10.76
N MET A 28 -3.87 -6.86 12.08
CA MET A 28 -2.80 -6.54 13.02
C MET A 28 -1.73 -7.63 13.06
N ILE A 29 -2.13 -8.91 13.14
CA ILE A 29 -1.19 -10.05 13.14
C ILE A 29 -0.38 -10.05 11.84
N ILE A 30 -1.01 -9.79 10.71
CA ILE A 30 -0.35 -9.65 9.41
C ILE A 30 0.67 -8.51 9.45
N SER A 31 0.29 -7.33 9.94
CA SER A 31 1.18 -6.17 10.05
C SER A 31 2.35 -6.44 11.01
N LEU A 32 2.10 -7.14 12.12
CA LEU A 32 3.13 -7.55 13.06
C LEU A 32 4.10 -8.54 12.42
N ALA A 33 3.60 -9.58 11.75
CA ALA A 33 4.42 -10.57 11.06
C ALA A 33 5.31 -9.90 9.98
N ILE A 34 4.75 -8.99 9.19
CA ILE A 34 5.49 -8.21 8.19
C ILE A 34 6.60 -7.40 8.86
N THR A 35 6.32 -6.74 9.98
CA THR A 35 7.31 -5.94 10.70
C THR A 35 8.43 -6.79 11.29
N LEU A 36 8.11 -7.97 11.83
CA LEU A 36 9.11 -8.90 12.36
C LEU A 36 10.00 -9.44 11.25
N ILE A 37 9.43 -9.81 10.10
CA ILE A 37 10.18 -10.28 8.93
C ILE A 37 11.11 -9.17 8.43
N ASN A 38 10.60 -7.94 8.26
CA ASN A 38 11.42 -6.81 7.85
C ASN A 38 12.51 -6.49 8.88
N GLY A 39 12.20 -6.54 10.17
CA GLY A 39 13.16 -6.30 11.26
C GLY A 39 14.29 -7.33 11.26
N ALA A 40 13.98 -8.61 11.10
CA ALA A 40 14.99 -9.68 11.04
C ALA A 40 15.91 -9.55 9.82
N LEU A 41 15.36 -9.12 8.67
CA LEU A 41 16.10 -8.96 7.41
C LEU A 41 16.82 -7.62 7.28
N SER A 42 16.41 -6.60 8.05
CA SER A 42 17.08 -5.30 8.07
C SER A 42 18.52 -5.38 8.60
N ALA A 43 18.81 -6.39 9.41
CA ALA A 43 20.18 -6.67 9.89
C ALA A 43 21.18 -6.95 8.74
N THR A 44 20.68 -7.39 7.58
CA THR A 44 21.52 -7.67 6.39
C THR A 44 21.56 -6.51 5.38
N GLY A 45 20.83 -5.42 5.62
CA GLY A 45 20.74 -4.23 4.74
C GLY A 45 20.16 -4.53 3.34
N ILE A 46 20.76 -5.45 2.61
CA ILE A 46 20.36 -5.84 1.25
C ILE A 46 19.09 -6.72 1.28
N GLY A 47 18.94 -7.56 2.31
CA GLY A 47 17.78 -8.47 2.43
C GLY A 47 16.45 -7.73 2.52
N SER A 48 16.41 -6.60 3.23
CA SER A 48 15.21 -5.78 3.33
C SER A 48 14.78 -5.16 2.00
N LEU A 49 15.74 -4.73 1.18
CA LEU A 49 15.50 -4.20 -0.16
C LEU A 49 14.88 -5.23 -1.11
N LEU A 50 15.39 -6.47 -1.07
CA LEU A 50 14.90 -7.55 -1.94
C LEU A 50 13.47 -7.98 -1.58
N ILE A 51 13.15 -8.01 -0.30
CA ILE A 51 11.86 -8.52 0.19
C ILE A 51 10.78 -7.43 0.23
N ASN A 52 11.17 -6.15 0.32
CA ASN A 52 10.22 -5.05 0.37
C ASN A 52 9.20 -5.08 -0.78
N GLY A 53 9.64 -5.34 -2.01
CA GLY A 53 8.73 -5.45 -3.16
C GLY A 53 7.73 -6.60 -3.04
N LEU A 54 8.17 -7.76 -2.54
CA LEU A 54 7.31 -8.93 -2.32
C LEU A 54 6.24 -8.64 -1.26
N ILE A 55 6.64 -8.05 -0.15
CA ILE A 55 5.73 -7.70 0.96
C ILE A 55 4.71 -6.66 0.48
N MET A 56 5.14 -5.63 -0.22
CA MET A 56 4.25 -4.58 -0.71
C MET A 56 3.25 -5.10 -1.73
N CYS A 57 3.66 -5.99 -2.66
CA CYS A 57 2.75 -6.63 -3.59
C CYS A 57 1.78 -7.59 -2.88
N GLY A 58 2.24 -8.38 -1.91
CA GLY A 58 1.39 -9.23 -1.09
C GLY A 58 0.34 -8.44 -0.32
N THR A 59 0.77 -7.35 0.33
CA THR A 59 -0.12 -6.45 1.07
C THR A 59 -1.14 -5.79 0.14
N ALA A 60 -0.71 -5.31 -1.03
CA ALA A 60 -1.59 -4.73 -2.03
C ALA A 60 -2.64 -5.75 -2.52
N ASN A 61 -2.25 -7.02 -2.75
CA ASN A 61 -3.18 -8.08 -3.15
C ASN A 61 -4.23 -8.35 -2.06
N TYR A 62 -3.79 -8.49 -0.83
CA TYR A 62 -4.68 -8.76 0.30
C TYR A 62 -5.72 -7.63 0.48
N PHE A 63 -5.28 -6.38 0.61
CA PHE A 63 -6.19 -5.27 0.88
C PHE A 63 -7.06 -4.90 -0.33
N SER A 64 -6.54 -4.95 -1.56
CA SER A 64 -7.36 -4.73 -2.75
C SER A 64 -8.41 -5.84 -2.93
N GLY A 65 -8.03 -7.11 -2.69
CA GLY A 65 -8.95 -8.23 -2.70
C GLY A 65 -10.04 -8.11 -1.62
N ARG A 66 -9.69 -7.59 -0.45
CA ARG A 66 -10.67 -7.27 0.62
C ARG A 66 -11.66 -6.18 0.18
N VAL A 67 -11.16 -5.12 -0.45
CA VAL A 67 -12.00 -4.04 -0.98
C VAL A 67 -12.95 -4.55 -2.06
N ARG A 68 -12.48 -5.45 -2.92
CA ARG A 68 -13.29 -6.08 -4.00
C ARG A 68 -14.21 -7.19 -3.48
N GLY A 69 -14.08 -7.62 -2.23
CA GLY A 69 -14.83 -8.74 -1.64
C GLY A 69 -14.40 -10.12 -2.13
N THR A 70 -13.26 -10.24 -2.81
CA THR A 70 -12.73 -11.50 -3.34
C THR A 70 -11.88 -12.28 -2.35
N VAL A 71 -11.35 -11.61 -1.32
CA VAL A 71 -10.47 -12.19 -0.29
C VAL A 71 -11.12 -12.13 1.08
N ARG A 72 -11.12 -13.26 1.79
CA ARG A 72 -11.61 -13.35 3.17
C ARG A 72 -10.57 -12.79 4.15
N HIS A 73 -11.02 -12.34 5.32
CA HIS A 73 -10.17 -11.76 6.36
C HIS A 73 -9.11 -12.73 6.92
N ASP A 74 -9.36 -14.02 6.89
CA ASP A 74 -8.48 -15.09 7.38
C ASP A 74 -7.53 -15.67 6.31
N SER A 75 -7.54 -15.13 5.09
CA SER A 75 -6.78 -15.65 3.96
C SER A 75 -5.37 -15.09 3.89
N LEU A 76 -4.43 -15.66 4.65
CA LEU A 76 -2.99 -15.41 4.49
C LEU A 76 -2.48 -15.82 3.10
N GLY A 77 -3.17 -16.75 2.44
CA GLY A 77 -2.85 -17.19 1.07
C GLY A 77 -2.83 -16.04 0.07
N ALA A 78 -3.71 -15.05 0.22
CA ALA A 78 -3.74 -13.90 -0.68
C ALA A 78 -2.49 -13.02 -0.57
N LEU A 79 -1.86 -12.94 0.61
CA LEU A 79 -0.56 -12.26 0.77
C LEU A 79 0.54 -13.00 0.02
N ILE A 80 0.60 -14.32 0.20
CA ILE A 80 1.60 -15.18 -0.43
C ILE A 80 1.40 -15.17 -1.93
N GLU A 81 0.17 -15.29 -2.41
CA GLU A 81 -0.17 -15.21 -3.83
C GLU A 81 0.30 -13.91 -4.46
N GLY A 82 -0.02 -12.75 -3.87
CA GLY A 82 0.43 -11.45 -4.37
C GLY A 82 1.95 -11.29 -4.37
N ALA A 83 2.64 -11.86 -3.36
CA ALA A 83 4.09 -11.83 -3.29
C ALA A 83 4.73 -12.74 -4.35
N THR A 84 4.16 -13.92 -4.62
CA THR A 84 4.76 -14.97 -5.47
C THR A 84 4.33 -14.94 -6.92
N LYS A 85 3.28 -14.19 -7.25
CA LYS A 85 2.69 -14.11 -8.60
C LYS A 85 3.71 -13.74 -9.69
N ASP A 86 4.65 -12.88 -9.38
CA ASP A 86 5.80 -12.52 -10.21
C ASP A 86 6.98 -12.16 -9.31
N LEU A 87 7.69 -13.15 -8.80
CA LEU A 87 8.78 -12.97 -7.85
C LEU A 87 9.85 -12.00 -8.36
N GLY A 88 10.32 -12.21 -9.59
CA GLY A 88 11.37 -11.38 -10.18
C GLY A 88 10.92 -9.93 -10.38
N GLY A 89 9.76 -9.74 -10.98
CA GLY A 89 9.20 -8.43 -11.23
C GLY A 89 8.88 -7.67 -9.95
N ASN A 90 8.37 -8.35 -8.91
CA ASN A 90 8.06 -7.75 -7.62
C ASN A 90 9.34 -7.27 -6.89
N ILE A 91 10.40 -8.07 -6.92
CA ILE A 91 11.71 -7.68 -6.35
C ILE A 91 12.26 -6.45 -7.07
N ILE A 92 12.32 -6.49 -8.41
CA ILE A 92 12.82 -5.37 -9.22
C ILE A 92 11.98 -4.12 -8.98
N THR A 93 10.64 -4.25 -8.94
CA THR A 93 9.73 -3.13 -8.66
C THR A 93 10.00 -2.53 -7.29
N GLY A 94 10.22 -3.34 -6.25
CA GLY A 94 10.55 -2.88 -4.91
C GLY A 94 11.87 -2.11 -4.85
N ILE A 95 12.90 -2.63 -5.51
CA ILE A 95 14.21 -1.97 -5.59
C ILE A 95 14.09 -0.63 -6.31
N LEU A 96 13.53 -0.61 -7.52
CA LEU A 96 13.39 0.62 -8.30
C LEU A 96 12.53 1.66 -7.58
N HIS A 97 11.42 1.25 -6.97
CA HIS A 97 10.57 2.12 -6.19
C HIS A 97 11.35 2.79 -5.04
N THR A 98 12.10 1.99 -4.28
CA THR A 98 12.91 2.49 -3.16
C THR A 98 14.02 3.43 -3.65
N VAL A 99 14.74 3.04 -4.70
CA VAL A 99 15.82 3.86 -5.29
C VAL A 99 15.28 5.20 -5.80
N PHE A 100 14.15 5.19 -6.49
CA PHE A 100 13.56 6.45 -6.99
C PHE A 100 13.10 7.37 -5.87
N ILE A 101 12.46 6.83 -4.82
CA ILE A 101 12.08 7.65 -3.66
C ILE A 101 13.33 8.20 -2.97
N LEU A 102 14.35 7.38 -2.73
CA LEU A 102 15.58 7.81 -2.09
C LEU A 102 16.27 8.92 -2.87
N LEU A 103 16.41 8.73 -4.19
CA LEU A 103 17.03 9.72 -5.08
C LEU A 103 16.32 11.09 -5.01
N TRP A 104 14.99 11.08 -5.09
CA TRP A 104 14.21 12.30 -5.00
C TRP A 104 14.22 12.93 -3.61
N SER A 105 14.28 12.10 -2.55
CA SER A 105 14.37 12.58 -1.17
C SER A 105 15.73 13.21 -0.87
N MET A 106 16.81 12.67 -1.46
CA MET A 106 18.15 13.27 -1.35
C MET A 106 18.25 14.62 -2.08
N LEU A 107 17.51 14.77 -3.18
CA LEU A 107 17.55 16.01 -3.95
C LEU A 107 16.88 17.16 -3.18
N LEU A 108 15.68 16.95 -2.67
CA LEU A 108 14.91 17.91 -1.85
C LEU A 108 13.74 17.17 -1.17
N ILE A 109 13.42 17.53 0.06
CA ILE A 109 12.33 16.91 0.84
C ILE A 109 10.97 17.07 0.14
N VAL A 110 10.65 18.26 -0.37
CA VAL A 110 9.36 18.52 -1.02
C VAL A 110 9.15 17.70 -2.30
N PRO A 111 10.07 17.66 -3.27
CA PRO A 111 9.97 16.74 -4.41
C PRO A 111 9.92 15.27 -4.00
N GLY A 112 10.62 14.87 -2.94
CA GLY A 112 10.56 13.51 -2.39
C GLY A 112 9.13 13.14 -1.98
N ILE A 113 8.44 13.99 -1.22
CA ILE A 113 7.05 13.79 -0.82
C ILE A 113 6.11 13.72 -2.04
N VAL A 114 6.26 14.63 -3.00
CA VAL A 114 5.44 14.64 -4.23
C VAL A 114 5.65 13.36 -5.04
N LYS A 115 6.88 12.86 -5.12
CA LYS A 115 7.21 11.63 -5.84
C LYS A 115 6.75 10.38 -5.10
N SER A 116 6.85 10.34 -3.76
CA SER A 116 6.29 9.23 -2.99
C SER A 116 4.77 9.11 -3.19
N CYS A 117 4.04 10.23 -3.18
CA CYS A 117 2.62 10.25 -3.55
C CYS A 117 2.38 9.76 -4.99
N SER A 118 3.28 10.10 -5.93
CA SER A 118 3.14 9.69 -7.34
C SER A 118 3.37 8.20 -7.55
N TYR A 119 4.19 7.55 -6.72
CA TYR A 119 4.53 6.13 -6.81
C TYR A 119 3.69 5.24 -5.88
N ALA A 120 2.82 5.83 -5.07
CA ALA A 120 2.07 5.13 -4.03
C ALA A 120 1.21 3.95 -4.55
N MET A 121 0.73 4.02 -5.79
CA MET A 121 -0.12 2.98 -6.38
C MET A 121 0.65 1.91 -7.16
N THR A 122 1.98 1.99 -7.22
CA THR A 122 2.83 1.10 -8.03
C THR A 122 2.57 -0.38 -7.73
N PHE A 123 2.52 -0.76 -6.45
CA PHE A 123 2.36 -2.16 -6.06
C PHE A 123 0.95 -2.69 -6.30
N PHE A 124 -0.07 -1.85 -6.19
CA PHE A 124 -1.44 -2.20 -6.56
C PHE A 124 -1.56 -2.46 -8.06
N ILE A 125 -0.94 -1.60 -8.89
CA ILE A 125 -0.90 -1.76 -10.35
C ILE A 125 -0.12 -3.01 -10.74
N LYS A 126 1.05 -3.25 -10.14
CA LYS A 126 1.87 -4.44 -10.40
C LYS A 126 1.14 -5.72 -10.02
N ASN A 127 0.36 -5.69 -8.94
CA ASN A 127 -0.46 -6.82 -8.54
C ASN A 127 -1.62 -7.10 -9.51
N ASP A 128 -2.29 -6.06 -10.00
CA ASP A 128 -3.38 -6.19 -10.98
C ASP A 128 -2.89 -6.61 -12.37
N ARG A 129 -1.70 -6.12 -12.76
CA ARG A 129 -1.06 -6.36 -14.05
C ARG A 129 0.38 -6.84 -13.87
N PRO A 130 0.58 -8.13 -13.51
CA PRO A 130 1.90 -8.69 -13.25
C PRO A 130 2.80 -8.74 -14.49
N GLU A 131 2.22 -8.65 -15.69
CA GLU A 131 2.93 -8.59 -16.97
C GLU A 131 3.72 -7.30 -17.16
N LEU A 132 3.35 -6.21 -16.48
CA LEU A 132 4.07 -4.94 -16.60
C LEU A 132 5.47 -5.05 -15.99
N SER A 133 6.44 -4.48 -16.67
CA SER A 133 7.77 -4.28 -16.09
C SER A 133 7.71 -3.31 -14.89
N ALA A 134 8.74 -3.33 -14.05
CA ALA A 134 8.83 -2.45 -12.89
C ALA A 134 8.74 -0.96 -13.25
N THR A 135 9.42 -0.56 -14.34
CA THR A 135 9.41 0.82 -14.84
C THR A 135 8.06 1.23 -15.41
N GLU A 136 7.36 0.32 -16.06
CA GLU A 136 6.00 0.55 -16.56
C GLU A 136 5.01 0.71 -15.41
N ALA A 137 5.06 -0.15 -14.39
CA ALA A 137 4.21 -0.05 -13.20
C ALA A 137 4.41 1.29 -12.46
N ILE A 138 5.65 1.76 -12.32
CA ILE A 138 5.98 3.07 -11.74
C ILE A 138 5.43 4.21 -12.62
N THR A 139 5.58 4.10 -13.93
CA THR A 139 5.10 5.11 -14.88
C THR A 139 3.57 5.19 -14.87
N GLU A 140 2.90 4.05 -14.84
CA GLU A 140 1.45 3.98 -14.74
C GLU A 140 0.94 4.56 -13.40
N SER A 141 1.64 4.28 -12.29
CA SER A 141 1.33 4.91 -11.00
C SER A 141 1.41 6.43 -11.08
N ARG A 142 2.44 6.98 -11.73
CA ARG A 142 2.57 8.44 -11.95
C ARG A 142 1.41 9.01 -12.75
N ARG A 143 1.01 8.33 -13.83
CA ARG A 143 -0.13 8.74 -14.68
C ARG A 143 -1.45 8.65 -13.94
N MET A 144 -1.64 7.55 -13.19
CA MET A 144 -2.82 7.32 -12.38
C MET A 144 -2.99 8.39 -11.30
N MET A 145 -1.89 8.74 -10.62
CA MET A 145 -1.88 9.72 -9.53
C MET A 145 -1.90 11.17 -9.99
N ASP A 146 -1.82 11.42 -11.30
CA ASP A 146 -1.91 12.79 -11.80
C ASP A 146 -3.30 13.40 -11.59
N GLY A 147 -3.34 14.56 -10.93
CA GLY A 147 -4.56 15.20 -10.43
C GLY A 147 -5.03 14.70 -9.05
N PHE A 148 -4.50 13.59 -8.52
CA PHE A 148 -4.94 13.00 -7.25
C PHE A 148 -3.89 13.03 -6.13
N LYS A 149 -2.66 13.50 -6.41
CA LYS A 149 -1.53 13.55 -5.45
C LYS A 149 -1.88 14.31 -4.18
N MET A 150 -2.48 15.49 -4.32
CA MET A 150 -2.88 16.33 -3.17
C MET A 150 -3.95 15.64 -2.33
N LYS A 151 -4.92 14.98 -2.95
CA LYS A 151 -5.97 14.24 -2.24
C LYS A 151 -5.39 13.07 -1.45
N TYR A 152 -4.46 12.33 -2.06
CA TYR A 152 -3.73 11.25 -1.39
C TYR A 152 -2.86 11.79 -0.25
N PHE A 153 -2.14 12.88 -0.46
CA PHE A 153 -1.34 13.53 0.57
C PHE A 153 -2.20 13.94 1.78
N MET A 154 -3.37 14.57 1.55
CA MET A 154 -4.29 14.93 2.61
C MET A 154 -4.88 13.72 3.33
N LEU A 155 -5.10 12.60 2.60
CA LEU A 155 -5.49 11.34 3.21
C LEU A 155 -4.42 10.83 4.18
N GLN A 156 -3.15 10.81 3.76
CA GLN A 156 -2.03 10.39 4.60
C GLN A 156 -1.83 11.30 5.82
N LEU A 157 -1.92 12.62 5.62
CA LEU A 157 -1.88 13.60 6.72
C LEU A 157 -2.96 13.33 7.78
N SER A 158 -4.14 12.89 7.35
CA SER A 158 -5.24 12.60 8.26
C SER A 158 -4.99 11.39 9.19
N PHE A 159 -3.98 10.57 8.87
CA PHE A 159 -3.57 9.44 9.72
C PHE A 159 -2.47 9.78 10.72
N ILE A 160 -1.82 10.95 10.60
CA ILE A 160 -0.73 11.34 11.53
C ILE A 160 -1.22 11.33 12.98
N GLY A 161 -2.41 11.88 13.24
CA GLY A 161 -3.00 11.86 14.58
C GLY A 161 -3.17 10.44 15.14
N TRP A 162 -3.56 9.49 14.29
CA TRP A 162 -3.69 8.09 14.68
C TRP A 162 -2.34 7.43 14.95
N TYR A 163 -1.30 7.77 14.19
CA TYR A 163 0.06 7.29 14.47
C TYR A 163 0.58 7.82 15.80
N ILE A 164 0.33 9.08 16.14
CA ILE A 164 0.69 9.65 17.46
C ILE A 164 0.01 8.86 18.57
N VAL A 165 -1.29 8.61 18.48
CA VAL A 165 -2.02 7.79 19.45
C VAL A 165 -1.47 6.37 19.50
N GLY A 166 -1.15 5.77 18.35
CA GLY A 166 -0.57 4.42 18.28
C GLY A 166 0.79 4.31 18.97
N ILE A 167 1.63 5.34 18.86
CA ILE A 167 2.93 5.42 19.54
C ILE A 167 2.73 5.57 21.04
N LEU A 168 1.81 6.42 21.49
CA LEU A 168 1.48 6.62 22.90
C LEU A 168 0.96 5.33 23.57
N CYS A 169 0.33 4.44 22.83
CA CYS A 169 -0.06 3.10 23.25
C CYS A 169 1.11 2.09 23.23
N LEU A 170 2.30 2.48 23.68
CA LEU A 170 3.53 1.67 23.71
C LEU A 170 3.97 1.13 22.32
N GLY A 171 3.57 1.82 21.27
CA GLY A 171 3.87 1.42 19.89
C GLY A 171 2.99 0.29 19.33
N ILE A 172 2.33 -0.49 20.17
CA ILE A 172 1.46 -1.60 19.73
C ILE A 172 0.31 -1.09 18.86
N GLY A 173 -0.24 0.09 19.16
CA GLY A 173 -1.29 0.73 18.39
C GLY A 173 -0.91 1.05 16.94
N THR A 174 0.38 1.16 16.62
CA THR A 174 0.85 1.42 15.26
C THR A 174 0.50 0.29 14.28
N PHE A 175 0.42 -0.96 14.75
CA PHE A 175 0.02 -2.10 13.92
C PHE A 175 -1.46 -2.01 13.49
N TRP A 176 -2.33 -1.51 14.38
CA TRP A 176 -3.72 -1.22 14.02
C TRP A 176 -3.82 -0.09 13.01
N VAL A 177 -3.04 0.97 13.22
CA VAL A 177 -3.02 2.12 12.34
C VAL A 177 -2.51 1.72 10.95
N SER A 178 -1.45 0.91 10.85
CA SER A 178 -0.92 0.45 9.57
C SER A 178 -1.94 -0.34 8.76
N ALA A 179 -2.65 -1.29 9.37
CA ALA A 179 -3.72 -2.03 8.71
C ALA A 179 -4.85 -1.11 8.22
N TYR A 180 -5.18 -0.09 9.02
CA TYR A 180 -6.19 0.90 8.66
C TYR A 180 -5.76 1.77 7.46
N VAL A 181 -4.50 2.20 7.45
CA VAL A 181 -3.92 2.98 6.34
C VAL A 181 -3.90 2.15 5.05
N GLU A 182 -3.49 0.88 5.11
CA GLU A 182 -3.46 0.01 3.94
C GLU A 182 -4.86 -0.26 3.38
N ALA A 183 -5.86 -0.47 4.24
CA ALA A 183 -7.24 -0.58 3.80
C ALA A 183 -7.75 0.71 3.13
N ALA A 184 -7.37 1.89 3.65
CA ALA A 184 -7.71 3.17 3.04
C ALA A 184 -6.99 3.39 1.70
N ASN A 185 -5.72 2.98 1.59
CA ASN A 185 -4.95 3.02 0.34
C ASN A 185 -5.59 2.14 -0.74
N ALA A 186 -6.04 0.94 -0.39
CA ALA A 186 -6.72 0.04 -1.31
C ALA A 186 -8.05 0.65 -1.81
N HIS A 187 -8.85 1.25 -0.94
CA HIS A 187 -10.06 1.97 -1.35
C HIS A 187 -9.75 3.15 -2.26
N PHE A 188 -8.72 3.92 -1.92
CA PHE A 188 -8.27 5.05 -2.74
C PHE A 188 -7.84 4.58 -4.14
N TYR A 189 -7.09 3.47 -4.22
CA TYR A 189 -6.71 2.86 -5.48
C TYR A 189 -7.93 2.52 -6.35
N GLU A 190 -8.91 1.81 -5.81
CA GLU A 190 -10.13 1.44 -6.54
C GLU A 190 -10.91 2.66 -7.02
N GLU A 191 -10.99 3.72 -6.21
CA GLU A 191 -11.65 4.95 -6.62
C GLU A 191 -10.92 5.67 -7.76
N VAL A 192 -9.60 5.79 -7.68
CA VAL A 192 -8.82 6.43 -8.74
C VAL A 192 -8.87 5.59 -10.02
N LYS A 193 -8.81 4.26 -9.89
CA LYS A 193 -8.96 3.33 -11.00
C LYS A 193 -10.31 3.51 -11.70
N ALA A 194 -11.40 3.58 -10.95
CA ALA A 194 -12.73 3.83 -11.48
C ALA A 194 -12.85 5.21 -12.13
N ALA A 195 -12.27 6.24 -11.53
CA ALA A 195 -12.28 7.60 -12.07
C ALA A 195 -11.50 7.75 -13.39
N LYS A 196 -10.45 6.94 -13.58
CA LYS A 196 -9.62 6.92 -14.81
C LYS A 196 -9.91 5.74 -15.74
N ALA A 197 -10.94 4.94 -15.46
CA ALA A 197 -11.32 3.81 -16.32
C ALA A 197 -11.47 4.18 -17.81
N PRO A 198 -12.06 5.33 -18.20
CA PRO A 198 -12.12 5.73 -19.60
C PRO A 198 -10.76 5.95 -20.23
N PHE A 199 -9.77 6.42 -19.44
CA PHE A 199 -8.41 6.66 -19.91
C PHE A 199 -7.63 5.35 -20.11
N PHE A 200 -7.80 4.38 -19.22
CA PHE A 200 -7.13 3.08 -19.33
C PHE A 200 -7.76 2.14 -20.39
N ALA A 201 -9.01 2.35 -20.74
CA ALA A 201 -9.68 1.59 -21.82
C ALA A 201 -9.19 1.96 -23.22
N VAL A 202 -8.47 3.06 -23.38
CA VAL A 202 -7.97 3.58 -24.67
C VAL A 202 -6.48 3.25 -24.90
N LEU A 203 -5.80 2.69 -23.91
CA LEU A 203 -4.40 2.27 -24.05
C LEU A 203 -4.36 0.81 -24.56
N PRO A 204 -3.63 0.54 -25.67
CA PRO A 204 -3.45 -0.80 -26.21
C PRO A 204 -2.72 -1.74 -25.25
#